data_5d304403efabde7de58ce70c8d7d1d09
#
_entry.id   5d304403efabde7de58ce70c8d7d1d09
#
_cell.length_a   1.000
_cell.length_b   1.000
_cell.length_c   1.000
_cell.angle_alpha   90.00
_cell.angle_beta   90.00
_cell.angle_gamma   90.00
#
_symmetry.space_group_name_H-M   'P 1'
#
loop_
_entity.id
_entity.type
_entity.pdbx_description
1 polymer ?
#
loop_
_entity_poly.entity_id
_entity_poly.type
_entity_poly.pdbx_seq_one_letter_code
_entity_poly.pdbx_strand_id
1 'polypeptide(L)'
;MSLLCLTGETFSCNPLLPYGSPNSMLKTLTEYLFSLPQYILPQHLLSAAMHRLARCENRLWKNAFINTITRIYGVDLSEAKEPNPEAYASFNAFFTRALKPEARPQSTDPDALLCPADGAISQIGDIAAGSLFQAKGKYFNATELLGGNTELAKPFENGKFATIYLSPRDYHRLHMPISGTLREMVHVPGQLFSVNAATANTVPNLFARNERVAAIFDTEAGPMALVLVGAIFVASIETVWHGEVTPPTVAQVKTWAYSGDAPSLAKGEEMGRFNMGSTIIVLFGENAVDWDAALQAGDRVMLGQKLGRLAKNMTFSS
;
A
#
# COMPACT_ATOMS: atom_id res chain seq x y z
N MET A 1 -22.92 -5.28 -13.58
CA MET A 1 -22.56 -5.46 -12.16
C MET A 1 -21.97 -6.85 -11.86
N SER A 2 -21.76 -7.67 -12.88
CA SER A 2 -21.31 -9.08 -12.73
C SER A 2 -19.81 -9.32 -13.02
N LEU A 3 -19.00 -8.32 -13.32
CA LEU A 3 -17.60 -8.46 -13.72
C LEU A 3 -16.58 -8.20 -12.58
N LEU A 4 -17.04 -7.82 -11.39
CA LEU A 4 -16.16 -7.47 -10.25
C LEU A 4 -15.89 -8.61 -9.27
N CYS A 5 -16.47 -9.78 -9.47
CA CYS A 5 -16.48 -10.85 -8.46
C CYS A 5 -15.56 -12.05 -8.72
N LEU A 6 -14.62 -12.02 -9.67
CA LEU A 6 -13.96 -13.26 -10.11
C LEU A 6 -12.54 -13.50 -9.60
N THR A 7 -11.99 -12.73 -8.65
CA THR A 7 -10.65 -13.07 -8.11
C THR A 7 -10.58 -12.93 -6.61
N GLY A 8 -11.34 -13.75 -5.88
CA GLY A 8 -11.06 -14.06 -4.47
C GLY A 8 -9.91 -15.06 -4.31
N GLU A 9 -8.93 -15.03 -5.21
CA GLU A 9 -7.78 -15.94 -5.13
C GLU A 9 -6.72 -15.37 -4.20
N THR A 10 -6.47 -16.10 -3.13
CA THR A 10 -5.27 -16.05 -2.31
C THR A 10 -4.02 -16.08 -3.20
N PHE A 11 -3.02 -15.27 -2.86
CA PHE A 11 -1.67 -15.39 -3.42
C PHE A 11 -1.14 -16.80 -3.12
N SER A 12 -1.39 -17.75 -4.00
CA SER A 12 -0.72 -19.05 -3.98
C SER A 12 0.48 -18.94 -4.90
N CYS A 13 1.63 -18.64 -4.33
CA CYS A 13 2.91 -18.92 -4.98
C CYS A 13 3.10 -20.42 -5.01
N ASN A 14 2.66 -21.07 -6.08
CA ASN A 14 3.07 -22.43 -6.37
C ASN A 14 4.42 -22.34 -7.10
N PRO A 15 5.54 -22.78 -6.50
CA PRO A 15 6.83 -22.75 -7.16
C PRO A 15 6.81 -23.80 -8.27
N LEU A 16 7.15 -23.38 -9.50
CA LEU A 16 7.53 -24.24 -10.61
C LEU A 16 6.41 -25.08 -11.27
N LEU A 17 5.43 -24.42 -11.87
CA LEU A 17 4.82 -25.00 -13.05
C LEU A 17 5.69 -24.67 -14.28
N PRO A 18 6.03 -25.66 -15.13
CA PRO A 18 6.84 -25.40 -16.31
C PRO A 18 6.13 -24.38 -17.21
N TYR A 19 6.88 -23.38 -17.64
CA TYR A 19 6.46 -22.38 -18.61
C TYR A 19 5.88 -23.10 -19.84
N GLY A 20 4.56 -23.04 -20.02
CA GLY A 20 3.91 -23.66 -21.18
C GLY A 20 2.74 -24.62 -20.87
N SER A 21 2.30 -24.80 -19.61
CA SER A 21 1.11 -25.60 -19.35
C SER A 21 -0.16 -24.85 -19.83
N PRO A 22 -1.19 -25.55 -20.37
CA PRO A 22 -2.44 -24.92 -20.81
C PRO A 22 -3.09 -24.05 -19.71
N ASN A 23 -2.96 -24.45 -18.45
CA ASN A 23 -3.46 -23.70 -17.29
C ASN A 23 -2.70 -22.38 -17.07
N SER A 24 -1.39 -22.31 -17.37
CA SER A 24 -0.63 -21.07 -17.23
C SER A 24 -0.98 -20.07 -18.34
N MET A 25 -1.23 -20.52 -19.54
CA MET A 25 -1.68 -19.68 -20.67
C MET A 25 -3.08 -19.12 -20.42
N LEU A 26 -3.99 -19.96 -19.95
CA LEU A 26 -5.36 -19.53 -19.64
C LEU A 26 -5.37 -18.50 -18.52
N LYS A 27 -4.58 -18.71 -17.45
CA LYS A 27 -4.42 -17.75 -16.35
C LYS A 27 -3.86 -16.40 -16.85
N THR A 28 -2.83 -16.44 -17.68
CA THR A 28 -2.26 -15.22 -18.28
C THR A 28 -3.28 -14.48 -19.15
N LEU A 29 -4.05 -15.21 -19.96
CA LEU A 29 -5.10 -14.60 -20.79
C LEU A 29 -6.17 -13.93 -19.94
N THR A 30 -6.65 -14.57 -18.86
CA THR A 30 -7.64 -13.98 -17.95
C THR A 30 -7.11 -12.74 -17.24
N GLU A 31 -5.84 -12.72 -16.85
CA GLU A 31 -5.17 -11.54 -16.26
C GLU A 31 -5.14 -10.37 -17.26
N TYR A 32 -4.84 -10.60 -18.55
CA TYR A 32 -4.90 -9.57 -19.59
C TYR A 32 -6.31 -9.11 -19.88
N LEU A 33 -7.28 -10.01 -19.97
CA LEU A 33 -8.70 -9.64 -20.16
C LEU A 33 -9.24 -8.77 -19.03
N PHE A 34 -8.71 -8.96 -17.81
CA PHE A 34 -9.05 -8.12 -16.65
C PHE A 34 -8.37 -6.75 -16.69
N SER A 35 -7.12 -6.67 -17.12
CA SER A 35 -6.32 -5.45 -17.05
C SER A 35 -6.49 -4.53 -18.27
N LEU A 36 -6.65 -5.08 -19.48
CA LEU A 36 -6.74 -4.27 -20.71
C LEU A 36 -7.90 -3.26 -20.70
N PRO A 37 -9.12 -3.59 -20.25
CA PRO A 37 -10.20 -2.60 -20.20
C PRO A 37 -9.87 -1.39 -19.30
N GLN A 38 -9.00 -1.54 -18.32
CA GLN A 38 -8.64 -0.45 -17.40
C GLN A 38 -7.86 0.68 -18.08
N TYR A 39 -7.24 0.44 -19.25
CA TYR A 39 -6.55 1.49 -20.01
C TYR A 39 -7.50 2.51 -20.64
N ILE A 40 -8.77 2.12 -20.88
CA ILE A 40 -9.78 2.97 -21.51
C ILE A 40 -10.84 3.47 -20.53
N LEU A 41 -10.87 2.94 -19.31
CA LEU A 41 -11.82 3.39 -18.29
C LEU A 41 -11.49 4.83 -17.82
N PRO A 42 -12.50 5.67 -17.60
CA PRO A 42 -12.31 7.00 -17.00
C PRO A 42 -12.05 6.87 -15.49
N GLN A 43 -10.86 6.37 -15.14
CA GLN A 43 -10.51 5.94 -13.77
C GLN A 43 -10.73 7.03 -12.73
N HIS A 44 -10.30 8.28 -13.01
CA HIS A 44 -10.48 9.40 -12.10
C HIS A 44 -11.95 9.78 -11.89
N LEU A 45 -12.76 9.73 -12.94
CA LEU A 45 -14.20 9.98 -12.83
C LEU A 45 -14.89 8.93 -11.97
N LEU A 46 -14.54 7.65 -12.18
CA LEU A 46 -15.07 6.54 -11.40
C LEU A 46 -14.64 6.64 -9.92
N SER A 47 -13.40 7.01 -9.66
CA SER A 47 -12.89 7.20 -8.30
C SER A 47 -13.52 8.42 -7.63
N ALA A 48 -13.75 9.52 -8.36
CA ALA A 48 -14.46 10.69 -7.84
C ALA A 48 -15.94 10.38 -7.50
N ALA A 49 -16.60 9.57 -8.34
CA ALA A 49 -17.95 9.09 -8.04
C ALA A 49 -17.95 8.21 -6.79
N MET A 50 -16.99 7.27 -6.67
CA MET A 50 -16.85 6.40 -5.52
C MET A 50 -16.55 7.20 -4.24
N HIS A 51 -15.72 8.23 -4.32
CA HIS A 51 -15.42 9.13 -3.20
C HIS A 51 -16.70 9.74 -2.60
N ARG A 52 -17.65 10.19 -3.45
CA ARG A 52 -18.94 10.73 -3.01
C ARG A 52 -19.85 9.62 -2.45
N LEU A 53 -19.93 8.49 -3.14
CA LEU A 53 -20.79 7.37 -2.75
C LEU A 53 -20.33 6.73 -1.43
N ALA A 54 -19.03 6.60 -1.22
CA ALA A 54 -18.47 6.04 0.01
C ALA A 54 -18.71 6.92 1.24
N ARG A 55 -18.83 8.24 1.05
CA ARG A 55 -19.11 9.23 2.11
C ARG A 55 -20.60 9.53 2.28
N CYS A 56 -21.47 8.94 1.46
CA CYS A 56 -22.91 9.12 1.59
C CYS A 56 -23.43 8.52 2.91
N GLU A 57 -24.09 9.36 3.74
CA GLU A 57 -24.59 8.99 5.06
C GLU A 57 -26.04 8.45 5.01
N ASN A 58 -26.68 8.39 3.81
CA ASN A 58 -28.00 7.81 3.68
C ASN A 58 -28.00 6.37 4.23
N ARG A 59 -28.84 6.11 5.23
CA ARG A 59 -28.86 4.87 6.01
C ARG A 59 -29.08 3.63 5.14
N LEU A 60 -29.98 3.70 4.18
CA LEU A 60 -30.27 2.55 3.30
C LEU A 60 -29.08 2.24 2.39
N TRP A 61 -28.51 3.30 1.79
CA TRP A 61 -27.35 3.19 0.92
C TRP A 61 -26.13 2.65 1.66
N LYS A 62 -25.70 3.30 2.76
CA LYS A 62 -24.51 2.91 3.49
C LYS A 62 -24.60 1.49 4.03
N ASN A 63 -25.75 1.09 4.61
CA ASN A 63 -25.94 -0.25 5.17
C ASN A 63 -25.90 -1.31 4.06
N ALA A 64 -26.57 -1.07 2.92
CA ALA A 64 -26.52 -1.97 1.77
C ALA A 64 -25.08 -2.13 1.25
N PHE A 65 -24.32 -1.02 1.17
CA PHE A 65 -22.95 -1.05 0.68
C PHE A 65 -22.01 -1.77 1.67
N ILE A 66 -22.05 -1.43 2.96
CA ILE A 66 -21.27 -2.09 4.02
C ILE A 66 -21.56 -3.60 4.04
N ASN A 67 -22.84 -3.99 4.09
CA ASN A 67 -23.22 -5.40 4.13
C ASN A 67 -22.77 -6.17 2.87
N THR A 68 -22.83 -5.53 1.71
CA THR A 68 -22.38 -6.15 0.44
C THR A 68 -20.87 -6.41 0.49
N ILE A 69 -20.08 -5.43 0.85
CA ILE A 69 -18.62 -5.57 0.92
C ILE A 69 -18.20 -6.56 2.02
N THR A 70 -18.82 -6.46 3.20
CA THR A 70 -18.57 -7.40 4.31
C THR A 70 -18.81 -8.84 3.88
N ARG A 71 -19.91 -9.10 3.16
CA ARG A 71 -20.25 -10.45 2.68
C ARG A 71 -19.32 -10.94 1.56
N ILE A 72 -19.02 -10.09 0.57
CA ILE A 72 -18.19 -10.46 -0.58
C ILE A 72 -16.75 -10.74 -0.17
N TYR A 73 -16.17 -9.90 0.70
CA TYR A 73 -14.76 -10.00 1.08
C TYR A 73 -14.52 -10.70 2.42
N GLY A 74 -15.58 -11.05 3.15
CA GLY A 74 -15.45 -11.71 4.46
C GLY A 74 -14.79 -10.79 5.50
N VAL A 75 -15.26 -9.52 5.59
CA VAL A 75 -14.68 -8.57 6.56
C VAL A 75 -15.02 -9.00 7.97
N ASP A 76 -14.00 -9.21 8.81
CA ASP A 76 -14.16 -9.49 10.23
C ASP A 76 -14.31 -8.18 11.02
N LEU A 77 -15.44 -8.00 11.68
CA LEU A 77 -15.71 -6.86 12.55
C LEU A 77 -15.48 -7.17 14.03
N SER A 78 -15.13 -8.41 14.38
CA SER A 78 -14.86 -8.77 15.78
C SER A 78 -13.66 -8.03 16.36
N GLU A 79 -12.69 -7.68 15.50
CA GLU A 79 -11.50 -6.91 15.83
C GLU A 79 -11.72 -5.39 15.81
N ALA A 80 -12.81 -4.92 15.20
CA ALA A 80 -13.11 -3.50 15.09
C ALA A 80 -13.48 -2.89 16.46
N LYS A 81 -13.05 -1.64 16.69
CA LYS A 81 -13.48 -0.87 17.88
C LYS A 81 -14.99 -0.72 17.93
N GLU A 82 -15.64 -0.53 16.76
CA GLU A 82 -17.09 -0.54 16.59
C GLU A 82 -17.48 -1.81 15.79
N PRO A 83 -18.03 -2.85 16.44
CA PRO A 83 -18.38 -4.10 15.78
C PRO A 83 -19.71 -4.05 15.01
N ASN A 84 -20.56 -3.06 15.30
CA ASN A 84 -21.87 -2.92 14.65
C ASN A 84 -21.72 -2.18 13.29
N PRO A 85 -21.94 -2.83 12.15
CA PRO A 85 -21.82 -2.20 10.83
C PRO A 85 -22.81 -1.04 10.63
N GLU A 86 -23.94 -1.03 11.31
CA GLU A 86 -24.93 0.05 11.19
C GLU A 86 -24.55 1.32 11.95
N ALA A 87 -23.63 1.23 12.91
CA ALA A 87 -23.19 2.36 13.72
C ALA A 87 -22.26 3.32 12.97
N TYR A 88 -21.64 2.86 11.87
CA TYR A 88 -20.78 3.73 11.07
C TYR A 88 -21.59 4.79 10.32
N ALA A 89 -21.09 6.03 10.31
CA ALA A 89 -21.75 7.17 9.64
C ALA A 89 -21.82 6.98 8.11
N SER A 90 -20.83 6.36 7.52
CA SER A 90 -20.73 6.12 6.07
C SER A 90 -19.95 4.83 5.78
N PHE A 91 -19.95 4.40 4.52
CA PHE A 91 -19.09 3.30 4.09
C PHE A 91 -17.60 3.65 4.30
N ASN A 92 -17.18 4.89 4.07
CA ASN A 92 -15.80 5.30 4.29
C ASN A 92 -15.40 5.17 5.76
N ALA A 93 -16.27 5.54 6.70
CA ALA A 93 -16.03 5.39 8.13
C ALA A 93 -15.85 3.92 8.53
N PHE A 94 -16.65 3.01 7.94
CA PHE A 94 -16.48 1.56 8.08
C PHE A 94 -15.17 1.06 7.49
N PHE A 95 -14.81 1.52 6.30
CA PHE A 95 -13.63 1.06 5.59
C PHE A 95 -12.34 1.47 6.30
N THR A 96 -12.31 2.68 6.85
CA THR A 96 -11.19 3.21 7.66
C THR A 96 -11.38 2.98 9.16
N ARG A 97 -12.16 1.95 9.54
CA ARG A 97 -12.48 1.62 10.93
C ARG A 97 -11.24 1.51 11.80
N ALA A 98 -11.33 1.96 13.04
CA ALA A 98 -10.31 1.69 14.04
C ALA A 98 -10.44 0.25 14.55
N LEU A 99 -9.33 -0.37 14.91
CA LEU A 99 -9.30 -1.67 15.58
C LEU A 99 -9.25 -1.49 17.11
N LYS A 100 -9.58 -2.54 17.82
CA LYS A 100 -9.33 -2.65 19.26
C LYS A 100 -7.81 -2.64 19.51
N PRO A 101 -7.35 -2.07 20.64
CA PRO A 101 -5.91 -1.98 20.91
C PRO A 101 -5.18 -3.33 20.89
N GLU A 102 -5.85 -4.39 21.35
CA GLU A 102 -5.33 -5.75 21.41
C GLU A 102 -5.34 -6.51 20.07
N ALA A 103 -6.01 -5.99 19.05
CA ALA A 103 -6.20 -6.69 17.78
C ALA A 103 -4.90 -6.80 16.95
N ARG A 104 -3.97 -5.88 17.16
CA ARG A 104 -2.68 -5.86 16.46
C ARG A 104 -1.54 -5.66 17.47
N PRO A 105 -1.15 -6.73 18.19
CA PRO A 105 -0.01 -6.65 19.09
C PRO A 105 1.26 -6.36 18.30
N GLN A 106 2.00 -5.36 18.77
CA GLN A 106 3.27 -5.01 18.16
C GLN A 106 4.38 -5.93 18.69
N SER A 107 5.37 -6.23 17.83
CA SER A 107 6.58 -6.91 18.29
C SER A 107 7.27 -6.13 19.40
N THR A 108 7.62 -6.81 20.46
CA THR A 108 8.35 -6.24 21.62
C THR A 108 9.87 -6.18 21.40
N ASP A 109 10.38 -6.74 20.31
CA ASP A 109 11.79 -6.64 19.93
C ASP A 109 12.12 -5.17 19.58
N PRO A 110 13.03 -4.50 20.30
CA PRO A 110 13.36 -3.10 20.04
C PRO A 110 13.91 -2.89 18.64
N ASP A 111 14.68 -3.85 18.11
CA ASP A 111 15.28 -3.78 16.78
C ASP A 111 14.30 -4.21 15.66
N ALA A 112 13.08 -4.64 16.00
CA ALA A 112 12.12 -5.07 14.99
C ALA A 112 11.67 -3.91 14.13
N LEU A 113 11.68 -4.15 12.82
CA LEU A 113 10.95 -3.39 11.83
C LEU A 113 9.51 -3.92 11.80
N LEU A 114 8.54 -3.05 12.11
CA LEU A 114 7.13 -3.44 12.14
C LEU A 114 6.51 -3.43 10.74
N CYS A 115 5.60 -4.37 10.49
CA CYS A 115 4.76 -4.32 9.32
C CYS A 115 3.82 -3.09 9.39
N PRO A 116 3.80 -2.22 8.37
CA PRO A 116 3.03 -0.97 8.41
C PRO A 116 1.53 -1.14 8.19
N ALA A 117 1.07 -2.32 7.76
CA ALA A 117 -0.31 -2.56 7.34
C ALA A 117 -0.70 -4.03 7.44
N ASP A 118 -2.00 -4.30 7.49
CA ASP A 118 -2.54 -5.63 7.17
C ASP A 118 -2.51 -5.83 5.65
N GLY A 119 -2.15 -7.03 5.20
CA GLY A 119 -2.17 -7.30 3.77
C GLY A 119 -1.48 -8.59 3.37
N ALA A 120 -1.06 -8.63 2.12
CA ALA A 120 -0.21 -9.69 1.59
C ALA A 120 1.05 -9.07 0.96
N ILE A 121 2.20 -9.68 1.22
CA ILE A 121 3.45 -9.28 0.57
C ILE A 121 3.32 -9.56 -0.93
N SER A 122 3.32 -8.50 -1.73
CA SER A 122 3.40 -8.64 -3.18
C SER A 122 4.83 -8.97 -3.60
N GLN A 123 5.80 -8.21 -3.09
CA GLN A 123 7.23 -8.45 -3.26
C GLN A 123 8.01 -7.92 -2.04
N ILE A 124 9.13 -8.56 -1.73
CA ILE A 124 10.06 -8.13 -0.70
C ILE A 124 11.48 -8.51 -1.15
N GLY A 125 12.45 -7.63 -0.99
CA GLY A 125 13.81 -7.89 -1.43
C GLY A 125 14.70 -6.67 -1.53
N ASP A 126 15.70 -6.78 -2.41
CA ASP A 126 16.69 -5.75 -2.65
C ASP A 126 16.32 -4.87 -3.84
N ILE A 127 16.74 -3.62 -3.79
CA ILE A 127 16.70 -2.68 -4.91
C ILE A 127 18.05 -2.77 -5.62
N ALA A 128 18.06 -3.03 -6.91
CA ALA A 128 19.28 -3.14 -7.69
C ALA A 128 19.40 -1.96 -8.65
N ALA A 129 20.38 -1.07 -8.42
CA ALA A 129 20.58 0.15 -9.21
C ALA A 129 19.28 0.92 -9.46
N GLY A 130 18.51 1.16 -8.39
CA GLY A 130 17.23 1.85 -8.43
C GLY A 130 16.06 1.03 -8.97
N SER A 131 16.25 -0.24 -9.31
CA SER A 131 15.24 -1.10 -9.91
C SER A 131 14.58 -2.01 -8.88
N LEU A 132 13.25 -1.95 -8.77
CA LEU A 132 12.44 -2.76 -7.88
C LEU A 132 11.67 -3.81 -8.67
N PHE A 133 11.70 -5.06 -8.19
CA PHE A 133 10.96 -6.14 -8.82
C PHE A 133 9.45 -5.99 -8.55
N GLN A 134 8.63 -6.05 -9.62
CA GLN A 134 7.19 -5.94 -9.53
C GLN A 134 6.50 -7.32 -9.53
N ALA A 135 6.62 -8.04 -10.63
CA ALA A 135 6.09 -9.39 -10.82
C ALA A 135 6.46 -9.91 -12.21
N LYS A 136 6.61 -11.22 -12.39
CA LYS A 136 6.80 -11.88 -13.71
C LYS A 136 7.81 -11.17 -14.63
N GLY A 137 9.00 -10.84 -14.10
CA GLY A 137 10.07 -10.18 -14.86
C GLY A 137 9.82 -8.70 -15.17
N LYS A 138 8.81 -8.06 -14.57
CA LYS A 138 8.60 -6.63 -14.64
C LYS A 138 9.26 -5.94 -13.45
N TYR A 139 9.76 -4.76 -13.71
CA TYR A 139 10.39 -3.89 -12.72
C TYR A 139 9.81 -2.49 -12.81
N PHE A 140 10.00 -1.69 -11.79
CA PHE A 140 9.77 -0.25 -11.78
C PHE A 140 10.94 0.45 -11.10
N ASN A 141 11.08 1.75 -11.33
CA ASN A 141 12.26 2.50 -10.90
C ASN A 141 11.93 3.35 -9.66
N ALA A 142 12.86 3.40 -8.68
CA ALA A 142 12.72 4.22 -7.47
C ALA A 142 12.60 5.71 -7.77
N THR A 143 13.34 6.22 -8.77
CA THR A 143 13.26 7.63 -9.18
C THR A 143 11.86 7.96 -9.70
N GLU A 144 11.32 7.13 -10.60
CA GLU A 144 9.95 7.31 -11.09
C GLU A 144 8.94 7.19 -9.95
N LEU A 145 9.12 6.19 -9.07
CA LEU A 145 8.24 5.97 -7.92
C LEU A 145 8.17 7.21 -7.01
N LEU A 146 9.28 7.90 -6.81
CA LEU A 146 9.41 9.11 -5.97
C LEU A 146 9.19 10.42 -6.74
N GLY A 147 8.55 10.37 -7.93
CA GLY A 147 8.13 11.55 -8.68
C GLY A 147 9.16 12.14 -9.63
N GLY A 148 10.19 11.38 -10.01
CA GLY A 148 11.22 11.80 -10.97
C GLY A 148 12.40 12.55 -10.35
N ASN A 149 12.45 12.69 -9.02
CA ASN A 149 13.55 13.37 -8.32
C ASN A 149 14.68 12.37 -8.04
N THR A 150 15.79 12.47 -8.78
CA THR A 150 16.96 11.60 -8.64
C THR A 150 17.66 11.75 -7.30
N GLU A 151 17.77 12.94 -6.77
CA GLU A 151 18.41 13.18 -5.47
C GLU A 151 17.61 12.55 -4.32
N LEU A 152 16.28 12.58 -4.43
CA LEU A 152 15.40 11.96 -3.47
C LEU A 152 15.46 10.41 -3.54
N ALA A 153 15.70 9.86 -4.72
CA ALA A 153 15.76 8.43 -4.95
C ALA A 153 17.14 7.80 -4.65
N LYS A 154 18.20 8.60 -4.77
CA LYS A 154 19.59 8.16 -4.62
C LYS A 154 19.87 7.33 -3.35
N PRO A 155 19.37 7.67 -2.15
CA PRO A 155 19.60 6.89 -0.93
C PRO A 155 19.06 5.47 -1.01
N PHE A 156 18.11 5.20 -1.94
CA PHE A 156 17.42 3.91 -2.08
C PHE A 156 17.94 3.05 -3.24
N GLU A 157 18.93 3.51 -4.03
CA GLU A 157 19.37 2.84 -5.27
C GLU A 157 19.81 1.38 -5.08
N ASN A 158 20.49 1.08 -3.97
CA ASN A 158 20.93 -0.27 -3.61
C ASN A 158 20.36 -0.72 -2.26
N GLY A 159 19.22 -0.16 -1.93
CA GLY A 159 18.54 -0.41 -0.67
C GLY A 159 17.65 -1.64 -0.68
N LYS A 160 16.65 -1.60 0.15
CA LYS A 160 15.69 -2.69 0.34
C LYS A 160 14.26 -2.18 0.23
N PHE A 161 13.35 -3.05 -0.23
CA PHE A 161 11.93 -2.70 -0.34
C PHE A 161 11.01 -3.83 0.09
N ALA A 162 9.80 -3.45 0.50
CA ALA A 162 8.67 -4.35 0.65
C ALA A 162 7.43 -3.70 0.06
N THR A 163 6.70 -4.43 -0.78
CA THR A 163 5.42 -4.04 -1.36
C THR A 163 4.33 -4.88 -0.73
N ILE A 164 3.38 -4.24 -0.04
CA ILE A 164 2.29 -4.89 0.67
C ILE A 164 0.97 -4.44 0.06
N TYR A 165 0.20 -5.39 -0.43
CA TYR A 165 -1.13 -5.18 -1.00
C TYR A 165 -2.21 -5.32 0.07
N LEU A 166 -3.08 -4.32 0.20
CA LEU A 166 -4.22 -4.33 1.09
C LEU A 166 -5.49 -4.66 0.30
N SER A 167 -6.11 -5.79 0.60
CA SER A 167 -7.41 -6.15 0.02
C SER A 167 -8.57 -5.46 0.75
N PRO A 168 -9.78 -5.35 0.19
CA PRO A 168 -10.89 -4.63 0.81
C PRO A 168 -11.31 -5.13 2.20
N ARG A 169 -10.94 -6.34 2.61
CA ARG A 169 -11.20 -6.88 3.95
C ARG A 169 -10.22 -6.41 5.01
N ASP A 170 -9.02 -6.00 4.58
CA ASP A 170 -7.93 -5.68 5.48
C ASP A 170 -8.17 -4.36 6.24
N TYR A 171 -7.35 -4.08 7.22
CA TYR A 171 -7.31 -2.80 7.92
C TYR A 171 -6.59 -1.77 7.04
N HIS A 172 -7.19 -0.59 6.84
CA HIS A 172 -6.71 0.38 5.86
C HIS A 172 -6.05 1.63 6.46
N ARG A 173 -5.67 1.59 7.74
CA ARG A 173 -4.76 2.58 8.32
C ARG A 173 -3.35 2.06 8.30
N LEU A 174 -2.42 2.96 8.08
CA LEU A 174 -1.01 2.71 7.90
C LEU A 174 -0.24 3.25 9.08
N HIS A 175 0.75 2.48 9.54
CA HIS A 175 1.50 2.82 10.74
C HIS A 175 3.00 2.81 10.46
N MET A 176 3.75 3.51 11.28
CA MET A 176 5.20 3.64 11.16
C MET A 176 5.91 2.31 11.44
N PRO A 177 6.76 1.82 10.53
CA PRO A 177 7.60 0.62 10.77
C PRO A 177 8.62 0.83 11.88
N ILE A 178 9.22 2.02 11.94
CA ILE A 178 10.14 2.53 12.95
C ILE A 178 9.85 4.01 13.18
N SER A 179 10.37 4.59 14.26
CA SER A 179 10.22 6.03 14.52
C SER A 179 10.93 6.85 13.46
N GLY A 180 10.36 8.01 13.10
CA GLY A 180 10.97 8.89 12.12
C GLY A 180 10.38 10.29 12.11
N THR A 181 11.18 11.24 11.63
CA THR A 181 10.77 12.63 11.43
C THR A 181 10.56 12.88 9.93
N LEU A 182 9.42 13.43 9.58
CA LEU A 182 9.04 13.68 8.19
C LEU A 182 9.94 14.76 7.58
N ARG A 183 10.63 14.41 6.50
CA ARG A 183 11.48 15.33 5.72
C ARG A 183 10.74 15.93 4.53
N GLU A 184 10.10 15.08 3.76
CA GLU A 184 9.36 15.48 2.56
C GLU A 184 8.11 14.63 2.37
N MET A 185 7.09 15.22 1.77
CA MET A 185 5.94 14.50 1.21
C MET A 185 5.79 14.90 -0.26
N VAL A 186 5.66 13.91 -1.14
CA VAL A 186 5.54 14.10 -2.58
C VAL A 186 4.23 13.47 -3.06
N HIS A 187 3.34 14.27 -3.63
CA HIS A 187 2.20 13.77 -4.40
C HIS A 187 2.59 13.67 -5.87
N VAL A 188 2.47 12.48 -6.41
CA VAL A 188 2.76 12.20 -7.81
C VAL A 188 1.46 11.83 -8.50
N PRO A 189 0.96 12.68 -9.42
CA PRO A 189 -0.23 12.37 -10.20
C PRO A 189 0.01 11.15 -11.09
N GLY A 190 -1.04 10.42 -11.39
CA GLY A 190 -0.91 9.20 -12.19
C GLY A 190 -2.25 8.61 -12.56
N GLN A 191 -2.23 7.40 -13.05
CA GLN A 191 -3.41 6.59 -13.34
C GLN A 191 -3.89 5.89 -12.06
N LEU A 192 -5.02 5.20 -12.15
CA LEU A 192 -5.61 4.46 -11.04
C LEU A 192 -5.96 3.03 -11.49
N PHE A 193 -4.96 2.28 -11.95
CA PHE A 193 -5.16 0.85 -12.19
C PHE A 193 -5.43 0.13 -10.87
N SER A 194 -6.20 -0.95 -10.89
CA SER A 194 -6.19 -1.86 -9.74
C SER A 194 -4.77 -2.37 -9.47
N VAL A 195 -4.47 -2.69 -8.22
CA VAL A 195 -3.11 -3.10 -7.78
C VAL A 195 -3.08 -4.54 -7.27
N ASN A 196 -4.03 -5.36 -7.74
CA ASN A 196 -4.07 -6.79 -7.44
C ASN A 196 -3.05 -7.59 -8.27
N ALA A 197 -2.96 -8.90 -8.03
CA ALA A 197 -2.00 -9.78 -8.70
C ALA A 197 -2.14 -9.76 -10.23
N ALA A 198 -3.35 -9.67 -10.79
CA ALA A 198 -3.56 -9.68 -12.24
C ALA A 198 -2.94 -8.45 -12.90
N THR A 199 -3.15 -7.26 -12.36
CA THR A 199 -2.54 -6.02 -12.89
C THR A 199 -1.05 -5.94 -12.59
N ALA A 200 -0.59 -6.39 -11.42
CA ALA A 200 0.84 -6.48 -11.13
C ALA A 200 1.58 -7.39 -12.14
N ASN A 201 0.93 -8.44 -12.62
CA ASN A 201 1.48 -9.35 -13.62
C ASN A 201 1.44 -8.81 -15.06
N THR A 202 0.54 -7.89 -15.39
CA THR A 202 0.24 -7.49 -16.78
C THR A 202 0.58 -6.05 -17.10
N VAL A 203 0.39 -5.12 -16.16
CA VAL A 203 0.65 -3.69 -16.38
C VAL A 203 2.11 -3.35 -16.05
N PRO A 204 2.92 -2.89 -17.01
CA PRO A 204 4.30 -2.49 -16.76
C PRO A 204 4.32 -1.20 -15.91
N ASN A 205 5.32 -1.10 -15.02
CA ASN A 205 5.52 0.05 -14.13
C ASN A 205 4.28 0.39 -13.28
N LEU A 206 3.47 -0.60 -12.90
CA LEU A 206 2.16 -0.38 -12.29
C LEU A 206 2.22 0.63 -11.14
N PHE A 207 3.11 0.40 -10.18
CA PHE A 207 3.19 1.22 -8.97
C PHE A 207 3.75 2.62 -9.20
N ALA A 208 4.67 2.78 -10.16
CA ALA A 208 5.20 4.09 -10.56
C ALA A 208 4.26 4.83 -11.53
N ARG A 209 3.30 4.15 -12.13
CA ARG A 209 2.29 4.71 -13.03
C ARG A 209 1.06 5.23 -12.28
N ASN A 210 0.70 4.60 -11.17
CA ASN A 210 -0.48 5.00 -10.39
C ASN A 210 -0.22 6.28 -9.58
N GLU A 211 -1.30 7.07 -9.39
CA GLU A 211 -1.31 8.20 -8.47
C GLU A 211 -0.89 7.73 -7.07
N ARG A 212 -0.01 8.49 -6.41
CA ARG A 212 0.57 8.08 -5.13
C ARG A 212 1.06 9.25 -4.30
N VAL A 213 1.23 8.98 -3.02
CA VAL A 213 1.86 9.90 -2.06
C VAL A 213 3.07 9.19 -1.47
N ALA A 214 4.26 9.77 -1.64
CA ALA A 214 5.49 9.31 -1.02
C ALA A 214 5.83 10.21 0.17
N ALA A 215 5.97 9.63 1.36
CA ALA A 215 6.41 10.30 2.57
C ALA A 215 7.82 9.83 2.93
N ILE A 216 8.76 10.75 3.00
CA ILE A 216 10.17 10.49 3.26
C ILE A 216 10.48 10.91 4.70
N PHE A 217 10.96 9.97 5.48
CA PHE A 217 11.32 10.16 6.88
C PHE A 217 12.80 9.99 7.10
N ASP A 218 13.35 10.81 7.96
CA ASP A 218 14.67 10.58 8.56
C ASP A 218 14.48 9.71 9.81
N THR A 219 15.17 8.57 9.86
CA THR A 219 15.05 7.56 10.91
C THR A 219 16.41 7.16 11.45
N GLU A 220 16.45 6.38 12.53
CA GLU A 220 17.68 5.78 13.03
C GLU A 220 18.36 4.82 12.04
N ALA A 221 17.60 4.28 11.09
CA ALA A 221 18.12 3.45 9.99
C ALA A 221 18.50 4.26 8.74
N GLY A 222 18.62 5.59 8.87
CA GLY A 222 18.76 6.49 7.73
C GLY A 222 17.41 6.79 7.06
N PRO A 223 17.43 7.24 5.79
CA PRO A 223 16.20 7.59 5.08
C PRO A 223 15.27 6.38 4.88
N MET A 224 13.98 6.58 5.17
CA MET A 224 12.89 5.64 4.89
C MET A 224 11.86 6.34 4.02
N ALA A 225 11.35 5.66 2.99
CA ALA A 225 10.19 6.13 2.23
C ALA A 225 9.00 5.19 2.42
N LEU A 226 7.82 5.78 2.73
CA LEU A 226 6.54 5.11 2.74
C LEU A 226 5.73 5.64 1.56
N VAL A 227 5.51 4.79 0.55
CA VAL A 227 4.81 5.19 -0.68
C VAL A 227 3.42 4.57 -0.69
N LEU A 228 2.42 5.43 -0.58
CA LEU A 228 1.01 5.10 -0.59
C LEU A 228 0.53 5.14 -2.03
N VAL A 229 0.31 3.98 -2.65
CA VAL A 229 -0.09 3.88 -4.06
C VAL A 229 -1.60 3.73 -4.16
N GLY A 230 -2.26 4.68 -4.82
CA GLY A 230 -3.68 4.65 -5.13
C GLY A 230 -4.04 3.61 -6.18
N ALA A 231 -5.32 3.27 -6.29
CA ALA A 231 -5.86 2.34 -7.27
C ALA A 231 -7.29 2.77 -7.69
N ILE A 232 -7.85 2.10 -8.69
CA ILE A 232 -9.23 2.33 -9.11
C ILE A 232 -10.20 2.15 -7.94
N PHE A 233 -11.14 3.06 -7.81
CA PHE A 233 -12.06 3.19 -6.68
C PHE A 233 -11.39 3.60 -5.35
N VAL A 234 -10.06 3.78 -5.29
CA VAL A 234 -9.43 4.41 -4.14
C VAL A 234 -9.90 5.84 -4.07
N ALA A 235 -10.71 6.13 -3.06
CA ALA A 235 -11.41 7.40 -3.00
C ALA A 235 -10.46 8.53 -2.59
N SER A 236 -9.47 8.25 -1.73
CA SER A 236 -8.44 9.22 -1.36
C SER A 236 -7.29 8.59 -0.55
N ILE A 237 -6.18 9.31 -0.50
CA ILE A 237 -5.04 9.08 0.37
C ILE A 237 -5.00 10.20 1.40
N GLU A 238 -4.91 9.84 2.68
CA GLU A 238 -4.89 10.76 3.80
C GLU A 238 -3.67 10.52 4.68
N THR A 239 -3.01 11.58 5.15
CA THR A 239 -1.93 11.51 6.14
C THR A 239 -2.33 12.25 7.41
N VAL A 240 -1.80 11.83 8.57
CA VAL A 240 -2.18 12.43 9.86
C VAL A 240 -1.73 13.87 10.01
N TRP A 241 -0.70 14.31 9.26
CA TRP A 241 -0.16 15.68 9.31
C TRP A 241 -0.72 16.62 8.26
N HIS A 242 -1.33 16.10 7.18
CA HIS A 242 -1.85 16.93 6.09
C HIS A 242 -3.37 16.81 5.91
N GLY A 243 -3.94 15.71 6.40
CA GLY A 243 -5.30 15.32 6.07
C GLY A 243 -5.37 14.69 4.68
N GLU A 244 -6.45 14.92 3.95
CA GLU A 244 -6.68 14.36 2.61
C GLU A 244 -5.76 15.01 1.57
N VAL A 245 -4.86 14.21 0.97
CA VAL A 245 -3.90 14.64 -0.05
C VAL A 245 -4.51 14.51 -1.43
N THR A 246 -5.26 13.44 -1.68
CA THR A 246 -6.00 13.18 -2.93
C THR A 246 -7.45 12.85 -2.63
N PRO A 247 -8.46 13.25 -3.43
CA PRO A 247 -8.41 14.30 -4.43
C PRO A 247 -8.29 15.71 -3.82
N PRO A 248 -7.99 16.75 -4.59
CA PRO A 248 -8.02 16.77 -6.05
C PRO A 248 -6.72 16.28 -6.68
N THR A 249 -6.83 15.57 -7.80
CA THR A 249 -5.69 15.24 -8.62
C THR A 249 -5.16 16.50 -9.30
N VAL A 250 -3.89 16.81 -9.09
CA VAL A 250 -3.19 17.90 -9.77
C VAL A 250 -2.43 17.35 -10.98
N ALA A 251 -2.20 18.18 -11.99
CA ALA A 251 -1.53 17.76 -13.22
C ALA A 251 0.00 17.60 -13.07
N GLN A 252 0.56 18.09 -11.97
CA GLN A 252 2.01 18.13 -11.74
C GLN A 252 2.36 17.52 -10.38
N VAL A 253 3.60 17.01 -10.28
CA VAL A 253 4.17 16.57 -9.01
C VAL A 253 4.20 17.74 -8.03
N LYS A 254 3.72 17.52 -6.82
CA LYS A 254 3.71 18.49 -5.76
C LYS A 254 4.51 17.97 -4.57
N THR A 255 5.46 18.78 -4.12
CA THR A 255 6.33 18.46 -2.99
C THR A 255 6.09 19.43 -1.84
N TRP A 256 6.04 18.89 -0.62
CA TRP A 256 6.05 19.64 0.62
C TRP A 256 7.30 19.25 1.39
N ALA A 257 8.19 20.21 1.62
CA ALA A 257 9.36 20.05 2.46
C ALA A 257 9.05 20.50 3.90
N TYR A 258 9.52 19.73 4.85
CA TYR A 258 9.31 19.97 6.28
C TYR A 258 10.67 20.26 6.94
N SER A 259 10.70 21.24 7.84
CA SER A 259 11.87 21.63 8.62
C SER A 259 11.42 22.27 9.94
N GLY A 260 12.27 22.40 10.90
CA GLY A 260 11.92 22.93 12.23
C GLY A 260 10.96 21.98 12.96
N ASP A 261 9.72 22.40 13.16
CA ASP A 261 8.66 21.60 13.82
C ASP A 261 8.07 20.51 12.90
N ALA A 262 8.93 19.81 12.15
CA ALA A 262 8.49 18.72 11.28
C ALA A 262 7.78 17.60 12.07
N PRO A 263 6.69 17.01 11.51
CA PRO A 263 6.01 15.90 12.16
C PRO A 263 6.95 14.74 12.47
N SER A 264 7.00 14.34 13.73
CA SER A 264 7.75 13.16 14.19
C SER A 264 6.75 12.13 14.70
N LEU A 265 6.87 10.90 14.20
CA LEU A 265 5.98 9.80 14.53
C LEU A 265 6.78 8.66 15.16
N ALA A 266 6.24 8.10 16.24
CA ALA A 266 6.82 6.95 16.90
C ALA A 266 6.57 5.66 16.12
N LYS A 267 7.41 4.64 16.31
CA LYS A 267 7.22 3.28 15.84
C LYS A 267 5.83 2.76 16.21
N GLY A 268 5.07 2.27 15.24
CA GLY A 268 3.70 1.78 15.40
C GLY A 268 2.63 2.86 15.46
N GLU A 269 2.96 4.15 15.38
CA GLU A 269 1.99 5.25 15.32
C GLU A 269 1.33 5.35 13.94
N GLU A 270 0.04 5.71 13.88
CA GLU A 270 -0.67 5.89 12.61
C GLU A 270 -0.06 7.05 11.81
N MET A 271 0.33 6.78 10.56
CA MET A 271 0.89 7.79 9.65
C MET A 271 -0.12 8.28 8.61
N GLY A 272 -1.14 7.49 8.33
CA GLY A 272 -2.14 7.81 7.31
C GLY A 272 -3.08 6.66 7.03
N ARG A 273 -3.91 6.82 6.01
CA ARG A 273 -4.90 5.81 5.63
C ARG A 273 -5.29 5.90 4.16
N PHE A 274 -5.83 4.81 3.68
CA PHE A 274 -6.51 4.74 2.41
C PHE A 274 -8.02 4.76 2.61
N ASN A 275 -8.68 5.66 1.92
CA ASN A 275 -10.15 5.71 1.89
C ASN A 275 -10.71 4.86 0.73
N MET A 276 -10.23 3.68 0.58
CA MET A 276 -10.50 2.44 -0.20
C MET A 276 -9.20 1.86 -0.77
N GLY A 277 -9.09 0.53 -0.79
CA GLY A 277 -7.96 -0.38 -0.95
C GLY A 277 -6.81 -0.03 -1.88
N SER A 278 -5.58 -0.43 -1.52
CA SER A 278 -4.39 -0.04 -2.27
C SER A 278 -3.13 -0.81 -1.86
N THR A 279 -1.97 -0.24 -2.11
CA THR A 279 -0.66 -0.84 -1.84
C THR A 279 0.22 0.17 -1.10
N ILE A 280 0.93 -0.29 -0.09
CA ILE A 280 2.03 0.45 0.50
C ILE A 280 3.36 -0.16 0.07
N ILE A 281 4.32 0.70 -0.30
CA ILE A 281 5.69 0.30 -0.58
C ILE A 281 6.59 0.99 0.45
N VAL A 282 7.40 0.18 1.12
CA VAL A 282 8.41 0.65 2.09
C VAL A 282 9.76 0.56 1.42
N LEU A 283 10.54 1.65 1.45
CA LEU A 283 11.92 1.69 0.96
C LEU A 283 12.85 2.04 2.11
N PHE A 284 14.00 1.39 2.14
CA PHE A 284 15.12 1.70 3.00
C PHE A 284 16.41 1.82 2.20
N GLY A 285 17.38 2.55 2.75
CA GLY A 285 18.71 2.67 2.18
C GLY A 285 19.50 1.35 2.20
N GLU A 286 20.66 1.38 1.56
CA GLU A 286 21.60 0.25 1.53
C GLU A 286 22.04 -0.13 2.95
N ASN A 287 22.04 -1.44 3.27
CA ASN A 287 22.43 -1.98 4.57
C ASN A 287 21.68 -1.42 5.79
N ALA A 288 20.53 -0.76 5.59
CA ALA A 288 19.75 -0.17 6.66
C ALA A 288 18.96 -1.21 7.47
N VAL A 289 18.45 -2.22 6.80
CA VAL A 289 17.56 -3.24 7.40
C VAL A 289 17.82 -4.63 6.82
N ASP A 290 17.47 -5.67 7.59
CA ASP A 290 17.39 -7.05 7.15
C ASP A 290 15.95 -7.52 7.20
N TRP A 291 15.41 -8.00 6.08
CA TRP A 291 14.09 -8.63 6.07
C TRP A 291 14.09 -9.95 6.84
N ASP A 292 12.96 -10.32 7.42
CA ASP A 292 12.80 -11.65 7.99
C ASP A 292 12.87 -12.70 6.87
N ALA A 293 13.85 -13.61 6.97
CA ALA A 293 14.09 -14.62 5.95
C ALA A 293 12.94 -15.64 5.78
N ALA A 294 12.01 -15.69 6.74
CA ALA A 294 10.82 -16.52 6.65
C ALA A 294 9.73 -15.90 5.76
N LEU A 295 9.82 -14.60 5.44
CA LEU A 295 8.81 -13.89 4.66
C LEU A 295 9.13 -13.90 3.18
N GLN A 296 8.10 -14.17 2.38
CA GLN A 296 8.19 -14.20 0.93
C GLN A 296 6.93 -13.61 0.26
N ALA A 297 7.00 -13.40 -1.04
CA ALA A 297 5.85 -12.97 -1.84
C ALA A 297 4.69 -13.96 -1.71
N GLY A 298 3.50 -13.45 -1.46
CA GLY A 298 2.28 -14.21 -1.21
C GLY A 298 1.92 -14.37 0.26
N ASP A 299 2.86 -14.19 1.18
CA ASP A 299 2.58 -14.34 2.61
C ASP A 299 1.64 -13.24 3.12
N ARG A 300 0.73 -13.65 4.00
CA ARG A 300 -0.12 -12.74 4.76
C ARG A 300 0.68 -12.12 5.89
N VAL A 301 0.53 -10.82 6.05
CA VAL A 301 1.15 -10.06 7.14
C VAL A 301 0.11 -9.20 7.83
N MET A 302 0.35 -8.92 9.10
CA MET A 302 -0.51 -8.09 9.93
C MET A 302 0.26 -6.88 10.44
N LEU A 303 -0.44 -5.77 10.59
CA LEU A 303 0.08 -4.57 11.23
C LEU A 303 0.77 -4.91 12.56
N GLY A 304 1.96 -4.33 12.80
CA GLY A 304 2.71 -4.53 14.05
C GLY A 304 3.51 -5.84 14.12
N GLN A 305 3.27 -6.79 13.21
CA GLN A 305 4.09 -8.00 13.07
C GLN A 305 5.52 -7.60 12.67
N LYS A 306 6.51 -8.39 13.11
CA LYS A 306 7.90 -8.20 12.67
C LYS A 306 8.02 -8.51 11.17
N LEU A 307 8.43 -7.50 10.39
CA LEU A 307 8.73 -7.62 8.96
C LEU A 307 10.22 -7.84 8.71
N GLY A 308 11.04 -7.41 9.64
CA GLY A 308 12.49 -7.48 9.57
C GLY A 308 13.11 -6.90 10.83
N ARG A 309 14.34 -6.45 10.72
CA ARG A 309 15.07 -5.80 11.84
C ARG A 309 16.01 -4.72 11.29
N LEU A 310 16.43 -3.82 12.15
CA LEU A 310 17.52 -2.90 11.87
C LEU A 310 18.83 -3.68 11.65
N ALA A 311 19.62 -3.32 10.66
CA ALA A 311 20.91 -3.96 10.43
C ALA A 311 21.90 -3.61 11.57
N LYS A 312 22.57 -4.62 12.10
CA LYS A 312 23.43 -4.47 13.30
C LYS A 312 24.72 -3.67 13.12
N ASN A 313 25.00 -3.13 11.91
CA ASN A 313 26.30 -2.56 11.56
C ASN A 313 26.25 -1.10 11.10
N MET A 314 25.42 -0.25 11.70
CA MET A 314 25.60 1.19 11.52
C MET A 314 26.33 1.81 12.72
N THR A 315 27.63 1.53 12.84
CA THR A 315 28.53 2.49 13.50
C THR A 315 28.73 3.64 12.52
N PHE A 316 27.99 4.71 12.68
CA PHE A 316 28.32 5.96 12.03
C PHE A 316 29.71 6.36 12.51
N SER A 317 30.73 6.25 11.65
CA SER A 317 31.99 6.95 11.86
C SER A 317 31.67 8.45 11.77
N SER A 318 31.67 9.09 12.93
CA SER A 318 31.61 10.54 13.12
C SER A 318 32.75 11.24 12.41
#